data_148fdb40d2afd256b4d363414eab390c
#
_entry.id   148fdb40d2afd256b4d363414eab390c
#
_cell.length_a   1.000
_cell.length_b   1.000
_cell.length_c   1.000
_cell.angle_alpha   90.00
_cell.angle_beta   90.00
_cell.angle_gamma   90.00
#
_symmetry.space_group_name_H-M   'P 1'
#
loop_
_entity.id
_entity.type
_entity.pdbx_description
1 polymer ?
#
loop_
_entity_poly.entity_id
_entity_poly.type
_entity_poly.pdbx_seq_one_letter_code
_entity_poly.pdbx_strand_id
1 'polypeptide(L)'
;MAWQRTGTLSGGQQQRAAIARALVQRARVLLADEPIASLDPESARNVMQTLRDLNQKDGLTVVVTLHQVDYAMRFCPRTVALKKGEIVYDGPTERLTPQFLAELYGAESDELFAAKTNAAQETVTLPGSPVRETSRAA
;
A
#
# COMPACT_ATOMS: atom_id res chain seq x y z
N MET A 1 -18.19 20.33 0.53
CA MET A 1 -16.96 19.80 -0.14
C MET A 1 -16.99 19.84 -1.68
N ALA A 2 -18.13 20.08 -2.31
CA ALA A 2 -18.26 20.04 -3.77
C ALA A 2 -17.45 21.12 -4.57
N TRP A 3 -16.93 22.14 -3.90
CA TRP A 3 -16.28 23.30 -4.55
C TRP A 3 -14.82 23.50 -4.15
N GLN A 4 -14.19 22.52 -3.53
CA GLN A 4 -12.78 22.61 -3.16
C GLN A 4 -11.89 22.36 -4.40
N ARG A 5 -10.92 23.26 -4.65
CA ARG A 5 -9.96 23.07 -5.75
C ARG A 5 -9.06 21.88 -5.45
N THR A 6 -8.73 21.08 -6.47
CA THR A 6 -7.89 19.86 -6.33
C THR A 6 -6.55 20.13 -5.63
N GLY A 7 -5.95 21.30 -5.79
CA GLY A 7 -4.69 21.68 -5.13
C GLY A 7 -4.77 21.85 -3.60
N THR A 8 -5.96 21.88 -3.01
CA THR A 8 -6.16 21.99 -1.55
C THR A 8 -6.51 20.65 -0.89
N LEU A 9 -6.59 19.56 -1.68
CA LEU A 9 -6.88 18.23 -1.22
C LEU A 9 -5.60 17.54 -0.70
N SER A 10 -5.73 16.67 0.31
CA SER A 10 -4.64 15.75 0.67
C SER A 10 -4.32 14.79 -0.48
N GLY A 11 -3.10 14.21 -0.49
CA GLY A 11 -2.69 13.26 -1.53
C GLY A 11 -3.69 12.13 -1.74
N GLY A 12 -4.16 11.50 -0.65
CA GLY A 12 -5.18 10.45 -0.73
C GLY A 12 -6.55 10.94 -1.24
N GLN A 13 -6.92 12.21 -0.96
CA GLN A 13 -8.13 12.81 -1.52
C GLN A 13 -7.97 13.06 -3.02
N GLN A 14 -6.79 13.52 -3.46
CA GLN A 14 -6.48 13.73 -4.88
C GLN A 14 -6.57 12.41 -5.65
N GLN A 15 -6.02 11.33 -5.12
CA GLN A 15 -6.10 10.01 -5.75
C GLN A 15 -7.54 9.52 -5.86
N ARG A 16 -8.34 9.64 -4.81
CA ARG A 16 -9.77 9.29 -4.87
C ARG A 16 -10.55 10.15 -5.87
N ALA A 17 -10.23 11.43 -6.00
CA ALA A 17 -10.83 12.31 -7.01
C ALA A 17 -10.44 11.89 -8.44
N ALA A 18 -9.18 11.46 -8.66
CA ALA A 18 -8.72 10.93 -9.94
C ALA A 18 -9.44 9.62 -10.32
N ILE A 19 -9.60 8.70 -9.35
CA ILE A 19 -10.37 7.47 -9.52
C ILE A 19 -11.84 7.79 -9.88
N ALA A 20 -12.48 8.68 -9.13
CA ALA A 20 -13.86 9.10 -9.40
C ALA A 20 -14.03 9.69 -10.81
N ARG A 21 -13.05 10.48 -11.27
CA ARG A 21 -13.04 11.03 -12.63
C ARG A 21 -12.98 9.93 -13.70
N ALA A 22 -12.16 8.89 -13.49
CA ALA A 22 -12.08 7.76 -14.41
C ALA A 22 -13.41 6.96 -14.47
N LEU A 23 -14.07 6.81 -13.32
CA LEU A 23 -15.37 6.12 -13.24
C LEU A 23 -16.48 6.86 -13.98
N VAL A 24 -16.53 8.19 -13.88
CA VAL A 24 -17.50 9.01 -14.63
C VAL A 24 -17.35 8.84 -16.14
N GLN A 25 -16.14 8.53 -16.63
CA GLN A 25 -15.87 8.24 -18.03
C GLN A 25 -16.32 6.84 -18.48
N ARG A 26 -16.91 6.02 -17.58
CA ARG A 26 -17.32 4.63 -17.84
C ARG A 26 -16.17 3.76 -18.34
N ALA A 27 -14.98 4.00 -17.82
CA ALA A 27 -13.80 3.19 -18.15
C ALA A 27 -14.05 1.72 -17.77
N ARG A 28 -13.64 0.81 -18.65
CA ARG A 28 -13.68 -0.65 -18.38
C ARG A 28 -12.34 -1.13 -17.80
N VAL A 29 -11.31 -0.36 -18.00
CA VAL A 29 -9.94 -0.61 -17.49
C VAL A 29 -9.44 0.65 -16.82
N LEU A 30 -8.94 0.53 -15.60
CA LEU A 30 -8.28 1.59 -14.85
C LEU A 30 -6.80 1.27 -14.73
N LEU A 31 -5.95 2.17 -15.24
CA LEU A 31 -4.51 2.11 -15.06
C LEU A 31 -4.13 3.10 -13.95
N ALA A 32 -3.55 2.61 -12.88
CA ALA A 32 -3.10 3.40 -11.75
C ALA A 32 -1.58 3.24 -11.60
N ASP A 33 -0.86 4.28 -11.98
CA ASP A 33 0.60 4.30 -11.91
C ASP A 33 1.03 4.84 -10.55
N GLU A 34 1.70 4.00 -9.76
CA GLU A 34 2.19 4.27 -8.40
C GLU A 34 1.19 5.04 -7.51
N PRO A 35 -0.07 4.58 -7.38
CA PRO A 35 -1.13 5.38 -6.78
C PRO A 35 -0.94 5.66 -5.29
N ILE A 36 0.06 5.05 -4.65
CA ILE A 36 0.32 5.16 -3.21
C ILE A 36 1.73 5.68 -2.86
N ALA A 37 2.57 6.01 -3.85
CA ALA A 37 3.99 6.31 -3.64
C ALA A 37 4.27 7.47 -2.66
N SER A 38 3.39 8.47 -2.60
CA SER A 38 3.56 9.67 -1.75
C SER A 38 2.52 9.77 -0.65
N LEU A 39 1.88 8.66 -0.28
CA LEU A 39 0.81 8.65 0.71
C LEU A 39 1.30 8.09 2.04
N ASP A 40 0.71 8.60 3.13
CA ASP A 40 0.81 7.96 4.43
C ASP A 40 0.19 6.56 4.41
N PRO A 41 0.58 5.65 5.34
CA PRO A 41 0.13 4.27 5.32
C PRO A 41 -1.40 4.08 5.39
N GLU A 42 -2.11 4.97 6.05
CA GLU A 42 -3.57 4.91 6.16
C GLU A 42 -4.22 5.30 4.82
N SER A 43 -3.80 6.43 4.25
CA SER A 43 -4.26 6.89 2.94
C SER A 43 -3.95 5.88 1.84
N ALA A 44 -2.76 5.27 1.86
CA ALA A 44 -2.35 4.23 0.92
C ALA A 44 -3.28 3.00 0.99
N ARG A 45 -3.57 2.51 2.21
CA ARG A 45 -4.53 1.41 2.40
C ARG A 45 -5.91 1.75 1.87
N ASN A 46 -6.39 2.95 2.14
CA ASN A 46 -7.71 3.39 1.69
C ASN A 46 -7.81 3.48 0.16
N VAL A 47 -6.76 3.95 -0.52
CA VAL A 47 -6.71 3.98 -1.99
C VAL A 47 -6.70 2.55 -2.55
N MET A 48 -5.83 1.66 -2.04
CA MET A 48 -5.76 0.28 -2.50
C MET A 48 -7.05 -0.50 -2.24
N GLN A 49 -7.71 -0.27 -1.10
CA GLN A 49 -9.01 -0.88 -0.81
C GLN A 49 -10.07 -0.39 -1.80
N THR A 50 -10.07 0.90 -2.14
CA THR A 50 -10.99 1.44 -3.16
C THR A 50 -10.78 0.77 -4.51
N LEU A 51 -9.54 0.63 -4.96
CA LEU A 51 -9.20 -0.03 -6.23
C LEU A 51 -9.63 -1.51 -6.23
N ARG A 52 -9.41 -2.22 -5.12
CA ARG A 52 -9.86 -3.60 -4.94
C ARG A 52 -11.37 -3.73 -4.99
N ASP A 53 -12.09 -2.83 -4.31
CA ASP A 53 -13.55 -2.83 -4.29
C ASP A 53 -14.13 -2.59 -5.68
N LEU A 54 -13.58 -1.66 -6.46
CA LEU A 54 -13.95 -1.43 -7.85
C LEU A 54 -13.76 -2.67 -8.73
N ASN A 55 -12.67 -3.40 -8.51
CA ASN A 55 -12.43 -4.65 -9.23
C ASN A 55 -13.43 -5.74 -8.81
N GLN A 56 -13.63 -5.96 -7.51
CA GLN A 56 -14.41 -7.10 -7.00
C GLN A 56 -15.92 -6.87 -7.07
N LYS A 57 -16.39 -5.64 -6.81
CA LYS A 57 -17.83 -5.31 -6.72
C LYS A 57 -18.37 -4.80 -8.04
N ASP A 58 -17.60 -3.99 -8.76
CA ASP A 58 -18.03 -3.32 -9.97
C ASP A 58 -17.51 -3.99 -11.25
N GLY A 59 -16.68 -5.03 -11.13
CA GLY A 59 -16.12 -5.78 -12.25
C GLY A 59 -15.14 -4.99 -13.13
N LEU A 60 -14.61 -3.87 -12.60
CA LEU A 60 -13.64 -3.04 -13.32
C LEU A 60 -12.30 -3.76 -13.39
N THR A 61 -11.69 -3.83 -14.56
CA THR A 61 -10.30 -4.28 -14.67
C THR A 61 -9.37 -3.19 -14.13
N VAL A 62 -8.60 -3.52 -13.09
CA VAL A 62 -7.64 -2.58 -12.48
C VAL A 62 -6.23 -3.11 -12.68
N VAL A 63 -5.38 -2.30 -13.28
CA VAL A 63 -3.93 -2.53 -13.37
C VAL A 63 -3.24 -1.46 -12.56
N VAL A 64 -2.40 -1.87 -11.61
CA VAL A 64 -1.69 -0.96 -10.72
C VAL A 64 -0.19 -1.27 -10.75
N THR A 65 0.65 -0.24 -10.90
CA THR A 65 2.10 -0.37 -10.69
C THR A 65 2.42 -0.07 -9.23
N LEU A 66 3.25 -0.90 -8.63
CA LEU A 66 3.64 -0.79 -7.22
C LEU A 66 5.13 -1.13 -7.06
N HIS A 67 5.83 -0.34 -6.25
CA HIS A 67 7.15 -0.72 -5.74
C HIS A 67 7.05 -1.52 -4.44
N GLN A 68 6.00 -1.30 -3.64
CA GLN A 68 5.80 -1.98 -2.37
C GLN A 68 5.15 -3.36 -2.61
N VAL A 69 5.94 -4.42 -2.51
CA VAL A 69 5.51 -5.81 -2.72
C VAL A 69 4.42 -6.25 -1.72
N ASP A 70 4.47 -5.76 -0.49
CA ASP A 70 3.49 -6.08 0.55
C ASP A 70 2.07 -5.58 0.20
N TYR A 71 1.94 -4.44 -0.48
CA TYR A 71 0.65 -3.99 -1.01
C TYR A 71 0.17 -4.86 -2.16
N ALA A 72 1.06 -5.27 -3.07
CA ALA A 72 0.70 -6.22 -4.13
C ALA A 72 0.19 -7.54 -3.53
N MET A 73 0.91 -8.10 -2.56
CA MET A 73 0.53 -9.35 -1.88
C MET A 73 -0.80 -9.25 -1.14
N ARG A 74 -1.12 -8.09 -0.60
CA ARG A 74 -2.35 -7.90 0.19
C ARG A 74 -3.58 -7.58 -0.64
N PHE A 75 -3.42 -6.87 -1.74
CA PHE A 75 -4.55 -6.28 -2.49
C PHE A 75 -4.74 -6.84 -3.88
N CYS A 76 -3.70 -7.41 -4.51
CA CYS A 76 -3.76 -7.89 -5.89
C CYS A 76 -3.84 -9.41 -5.96
N PRO A 77 -4.82 -10.00 -6.65
CA PRO A 77 -4.92 -11.46 -6.79
C PRO A 77 -3.91 -12.02 -7.81
N ARG A 78 -3.46 -11.20 -8.76
CA ARG A 78 -2.46 -11.55 -9.78
C ARG A 78 -1.38 -10.49 -9.81
N THR A 79 -0.14 -10.91 -9.97
CA THR A 79 1.03 -10.04 -10.09
C THR A 79 1.81 -10.39 -11.34
N VAL A 80 2.27 -9.34 -12.03
CA VAL A 80 3.29 -9.42 -13.08
C VAL A 80 4.53 -8.71 -12.55
N ALA A 81 5.65 -9.44 -12.42
CA ALA A 81 6.91 -8.85 -11.99
C ALA A 81 7.84 -8.62 -13.19
N LEU A 82 8.44 -7.43 -13.22
CA LEU A 82 9.38 -7.02 -14.26
C LEU A 82 10.77 -6.82 -13.66
N LYS A 83 11.79 -7.29 -14.39
CA LYS A 83 13.20 -7.06 -14.07
C LYS A 83 13.94 -6.71 -15.36
N LYS A 84 14.62 -5.56 -15.38
CA LYS A 84 15.38 -5.07 -16.55
C LYS A 84 14.56 -5.04 -17.86
N GLY A 85 13.26 -4.74 -17.75
CA GLY A 85 12.33 -4.66 -18.88
C GLY A 85 11.75 -6.00 -19.33
N GLU A 86 12.09 -7.12 -18.69
CA GLU A 86 11.57 -8.46 -18.98
C GLU A 86 10.57 -8.90 -17.92
N ILE A 87 9.55 -9.66 -18.35
CA ILE A 87 8.61 -10.29 -17.43
C ILE A 87 9.31 -11.51 -16.82
N VAL A 88 9.56 -11.47 -15.51
CA VAL A 88 10.17 -12.58 -14.75
C VAL A 88 9.17 -13.38 -13.96
N TYR A 89 7.96 -12.85 -13.78
CA TYR A 89 6.84 -13.55 -13.17
C TYR A 89 5.52 -13.05 -13.73
N ASP A 90 4.58 -13.94 -13.96
CA ASP A 90 3.19 -13.64 -14.26
C ASP A 90 2.30 -14.75 -13.68
N GLY A 91 1.52 -14.42 -12.66
CA GLY A 91 0.69 -15.43 -12.00
C GLY A 91 0.00 -14.97 -10.72
N PRO A 92 -0.60 -15.93 -9.97
CA PRO A 92 -1.26 -15.66 -8.71
C PRO A 92 -0.29 -15.07 -7.68
N THR A 93 -0.70 -13.98 -7.04
CA THR A 93 0.14 -13.27 -6.05
C THR A 93 0.49 -14.13 -4.84
N GLU A 94 -0.34 -15.08 -4.48
CA GLU A 94 -0.11 -16.03 -3.37
C GLU A 94 1.15 -16.90 -3.55
N ARG A 95 1.65 -17.05 -4.79
CA ARG A 95 2.89 -17.77 -5.10
C ARG A 95 4.15 -16.95 -4.90
N LEU A 96 4.03 -15.65 -4.65
CA LEU A 96 5.15 -14.77 -4.35
C LEU A 96 5.60 -14.96 -2.90
N THR A 97 6.33 -16.05 -2.65
CA THR A 97 6.94 -16.30 -1.34
C THR A 97 8.18 -15.42 -1.15
N PRO A 98 8.60 -15.13 0.12
CA PRO A 98 9.85 -14.43 0.37
C PRO A 98 11.06 -15.08 -0.30
N GLN A 99 11.12 -16.40 -0.33
CA GLN A 99 12.18 -17.15 -1.01
C GLN A 99 12.19 -16.90 -2.52
N PHE A 100 11.00 -16.97 -3.14
CA PHE A 100 10.86 -16.72 -4.57
C PHE A 100 11.23 -15.26 -4.95
N LEU A 101 10.86 -14.29 -4.12
CA LEU A 101 11.24 -12.89 -4.32
C LEU A 101 12.75 -12.67 -4.14
N ALA A 102 13.38 -13.36 -3.19
CA ALA A 102 14.83 -13.34 -3.03
C ALA A 102 15.56 -13.93 -4.25
N GLU A 103 15.03 -14.98 -4.86
CA GLU A 103 15.57 -15.54 -6.12
C GLU A 103 15.41 -14.58 -7.30
N LEU A 104 14.24 -13.91 -7.41
CA LEU A 104 13.97 -12.98 -8.50
C LEU A 104 14.81 -11.71 -8.41
N TYR A 105 14.91 -11.12 -7.22
CA TYR A 105 15.50 -9.80 -7.01
C TYR A 105 16.88 -9.84 -6.34
N GLY A 106 17.30 -10.99 -5.78
CA GLY A 106 18.60 -11.16 -5.11
C GLY A 106 18.72 -10.25 -3.89
N ALA A 107 19.89 -9.60 -3.72
CA ALA A 107 20.15 -8.70 -2.60
C ALA A 107 19.24 -7.43 -2.58
N GLU A 108 18.63 -7.07 -3.70
CA GLU A 108 17.63 -5.99 -3.77
C GLU A 108 16.33 -6.37 -3.05
N SER A 109 16.11 -7.67 -2.76
CA SER A 109 14.95 -8.14 -2.00
C SER A 109 14.94 -7.64 -0.56
N ASP A 110 16.11 -7.42 0.05
CA ASP A 110 16.21 -6.92 1.43
C ASP A 110 15.63 -5.51 1.57
N GLU A 111 15.77 -4.65 0.57
CA GLU A 111 15.16 -3.33 0.54
C GLU A 111 13.62 -3.40 0.37
N LEU A 112 13.13 -4.35 -0.42
CA LEU A 112 11.69 -4.59 -0.61
C LEU A 112 10.99 -5.08 0.67
N PHE A 113 11.74 -5.73 1.57
CA PHE A 113 11.25 -6.23 2.86
C PHE A 113 11.64 -5.36 4.05
N ALA A 114 12.68 -4.53 3.97
CA ALA A 114 13.15 -3.66 5.05
C ALA A 114 12.10 -2.63 5.50
N ALA A 115 11.17 -2.28 4.64
CA ALA A 115 10.01 -1.46 4.99
C ALA A 115 9.10 -2.11 6.06
N LYS A 116 9.18 -3.44 6.26
CA LYS A 116 8.41 -4.16 7.29
C LYS A 116 8.96 -3.99 8.71
N THR A 117 10.25 -3.79 8.86
CA THR A 117 10.89 -3.83 10.19
C THR A 117 10.69 -2.52 10.96
N ASN A 118 10.59 -1.38 10.27
CA ASN A 118 10.39 -0.09 10.92
C ASN A 118 8.93 0.17 11.34
N ALA A 119 7.94 -0.45 10.71
CA ALA A 119 6.54 -0.29 11.08
C ALA A 119 6.12 -1.15 12.28
N ALA A 120 6.91 -2.16 12.67
CA ALA A 120 6.61 -3.06 13.79
C ALA A 120 7.24 -2.62 15.11
N GLN A 121 8.13 -1.62 15.11
CA GLN A 121 8.84 -1.17 16.33
C GLN A 121 8.25 0.09 16.98
N GLU A 122 7.24 0.74 16.40
CA GLU A 122 6.64 1.96 16.97
C GLU A 122 5.42 1.73 17.88
N THR A 123 5.11 0.52 18.30
CA THR A 123 4.05 0.30 19.27
C THR A 123 4.57 -0.53 20.43
N VAL A 124 5.06 0.12 21.46
CA VAL A 124 4.76 -0.06 22.90
C VAL A 124 5.68 0.86 23.71
N THR A 125 5.30 2.12 23.84
CA THR A 125 5.67 2.88 25.03
C THR A 125 4.37 3.17 25.77
N LEU A 126 4.06 2.35 26.76
CA LEU A 126 2.98 2.62 27.69
C LEU A 126 3.44 3.74 28.65
N PRO A 127 2.72 4.85 28.79
CA PRO A 127 2.98 5.81 29.84
C PRO A 127 2.31 5.37 31.15
N GLY A 128 3.09 5.32 32.22
CA GLY A 128 2.55 5.46 33.56
C GLY A 128 2.43 4.20 34.42
N SER A 129 3.50 3.89 35.13
CA SER A 129 3.38 3.27 36.47
C SER A 129 3.77 4.31 37.53
N PRO A 130 2.94 4.57 38.55
CA PRO A 130 3.26 5.53 39.58
C PRO A 130 4.36 5.00 40.51
N VAL A 131 5.37 5.82 40.72
CA VAL A 131 6.41 5.62 41.71
C VAL A 131 5.76 5.67 43.08
N ARG A 132 5.82 4.58 43.83
CA ARG A 132 5.49 4.59 45.27
C ARG A 132 6.66 5.21 46.01
N GLU A 133 6.47 6.41 46.51
CA GLU A 133 7.27 7.00 47.60
C GLU A 133 7.08 6.20 48.87
N THR A 134 8.14 5.51 49.30
CA THR A 134 8.23 4.99 50.65
C THR A 134 8.74 6.12 51.57
N SER A 135 7.82 6.74 52.28
CA SER A 135 8.11 7.60 53.44
C SER A 135 8.86 6.80 54.48
N ARG A 136 10.05 7.25 54.83
CA ARG A 136 10.84 6.77 55.94
C ARG A 136 10.63 7.76 57.08
N ALA A 137 9.87 7.35 58.11
CA ALA A 137 9.83 8.02 59.38
C ALA A 137 10.81 7.34 60.34
N ALA A 138 11.68 8.15 60.91
CA ALA A 138 12.47 7.82 62.06
C ALA A 138 11.73 8.05 63.34
#